data_b9f4c100d77038be0a731e0756f44602
#
_entry.id   b9f4c100d77038be0a731e0756f44602
#
_cell.length_a   1.000
_cell.length_b   1.000
_cell.length_c   1.000
_cell.angle_alpha   90.00
_cell.angle_beta   90.00
_cell.angle_gamma   90.00
#
_symmetry.space_group_name_H-M   'P 1'
#
loop_
_entity.id
_entity.type
_entity.pdbx_description
1 polymer ?
#
loop_
_entity_poly.entity_id
_entity_poly.type
_entity_poly.pdbx_seq_one_letter_code
_entity_poly.pdbx_strand_id
1 'polypeptide(L)'
;MIFKKKEKEPKPKKEKRVPVMKVGTHKKTVIALWMVLIASVSFGVYKNFTAIDMHTVHEKEVIEQRIVDTNKIENFVKAFAKSYYSWSNTQESIEKRTTAINQYLTKSLQDLNVDTVRQDIPTSSTVTDVKIWDIEQAGTDDFTVVYSVDQTVTEGETSIVYTSAYMVVVHVDGDGNLVIIQNPTISSIPTKSS
;
A
#
# COMPACT_ATOMS: atom_id res chain seq x y z
N MET A 1 6.60 46.92 -115.85
CA MET A 1 5.70 46.61 -114.68
C MET A 1 6.53 46.40 -113.49
N ILE A 2 6.48 47.33 -112.54
CA ILE A 2 7.30 47.34 -111.28
C ILE A 2 6.39 46.90 -110.14
N PHE A 3 6.62 45.68 -109.56
CA PHE A 3 5.89 45.21 -108.42
C PHE A 3 6.48 45.79 -107.13
N LYS A 4 5.72 46.69 -106.46
CA LYS A 4 6.03 47.18 -105.12
C LYS A 4 5.84 46.12 -104.02
N LYS A 5 6.92 45.75 -103.39
CA LYS A 5 6.92 44.82 -102.23
C LYS A 5 6.36 45.49 -101.02
N LYS A 6 5.22 45.05 -100.52
CA LYS A 6 4.61 45.55 -99.25
C LYS A 6 5.49 45.16 -98.01
N GLU A 7 5.98 46.20 -97.33
CA GLU A 7 6.69 46.08 -96.09
C GLU A 7 5.73 45.63 -95.01
N LYS A 8 6.06 44.51 -94.26
CA LYS A 8 5.26 44.03 -93.19
C LYS A 8 5.65 44.75 -91.93
N GLU A 9 4.70 45.47 -91.31
CA GLU A 9 4.86 46.05 -89.93
C GLU A 9 5.27 45.03 -88.89
N PRO A 10 6.18 45.39 -87.96
CA PRO A 10 6.62 44.50 -86.90
C PRO A 10 5.49 44.31 -85.90
N LYS A 11 5.16 43.04 -85.65
CA LYS A 11 4.16 42.62 -84.64
C LYS A 11 4.61 43.10 -83.25
N PRO A 12 3.72 43.75 -82.44
CA PRO A 12 4.05 44.18 -81.09
C PRO A 12 4.50 42.96 -80.22
N LYS A 13 5.63 43.14 -79.54
CA LYS A 13 6.17 42.15 -78.59
C LYS A 13 5.17 41.97 -77.47
N LYS A 14 4.66 40.74 -77.35
CA LYS A 14 3.83 40.36 -76.20
C LYS A 14 4.62 40.56 -74.87
N GLU A 15 4.17 41.48 -74.06
CA GLU A 15 4.70 41.69 -72.72
C GLU A 15 4.58 40.37 -71.93
N LYS A 16 5.69 39.92 -71.37
CA LYS A 16 5.70 38.76 -70.46
C LYS A 16 4.94 39.17 -69.22
N ARG A 17 3.71 38.64 -69.09
CA ARG A 17 2.95 38.81 -67.86
C ARG A 17 3.72 38.16 -66.71
N VAL A 18 4.12 38.98 -65.73
CA VAL A 18 4.71 38.52 -64.46
C VAL A 18 3.69 37.60 -63.78
N PRO A 19 4.04 36.39 -63.34
CA PRO A 19 3.10 35.52 -62.68
C PRO A 19 2.65 36.18 -61.38
N VAL A 20 1.43 36.69 -61.33
CA VAL A 20 0.78 37.17 -60.12
C VAL A 20 0.45 35.93 -59.28
N MET A 21 1.10 35.79 -58.13
CA MET A 21 0.75 34.73 -57.16
C MET A 21 -0.73 34.87 -56.80
N LYS A 22 -1.52 33.86 -57.13
CA LYS A 22 -2.94 33.82 -56.77
C LYS A 22 -3.07 33.63 -55.25
N VAL A 23 -3.33 34.70 -54.53
CA VAL A 23 -3.57 34.76 -53.08
C VAL A 23 -4.91 34.07 -52.68
N GLY A 24 -5.45 33.18 -53.50
CA GLY A 24 -6.79 32.62 -53.32
C GLY A 24 -6.84 31.15 -52.79
N THR A 25 -5.70 30.46 -52.71
CA THR A 25 -5.69 29.05 -52.38
C THR A 25 -5.61 28.76 -50.86
N HIS A 26 -5.44 29.76 -50.03
CA HIS A 26 -5.25 29.56 -48.58
C HIS A 26 -6.54 29.31 -47.77
N LYS A 27 -7.71 29.61 -48.35
CA LYS A 27 -8.97 29.37 -47.61
C LYS A 27 -9.17 27.89 -47.20
N LYS A 28 -8.85 26.94 -48.13
CA LYS A 28 -8.98 25.50 -47.84
C LYS A 28 -7.95 25.01 -46.80
N THR A 29 -6.70 25.51 -46.90
CA THR A 29 -5.65 25.22 -45.89
C THR A 29 -5.97 25.78 -44.53
N VAL A 30 -6.49 27.02 -44.47
CA VAL A 30 -6.92 27.65 -43.21
C VAL A 30 -8.08 26.87 -42.57
N ILE A 31 -9.07 26.44 -43.36
CA ILE A 31 -10.19 25.60 -42.85
C ILE A 31 -9.68 24.26 -42.34
N ALA A 32 -8.76 23.59 -43.06
CA ALA A 32 -8.16 22.35 -42.61
C ALA A 32 -7.38 22.51 -41.31
N LEU A 33 -6.64 23.61 -41.15
CA LEU A 33 -5.89 23.92 -39.93
C LEU A 33 -6.82 24.20 -38.74
N TRP A 34 -7.94 24.87 -38.96
CA TRP A 34 -8.98 25.06 -37.94
C TRP A 34 -9.64 23.74 -37.53
N MET A 35 -9.91 22.83 -38.46
CA MET A 35 -10.46 21.51 -38.11
C MET A 35 -9.49 20.69 -37.25
N VAL A 36 -8.20 20.71 -37.57
CA VAL A 36 -7.17 20.02 -36.77
C VAL A 36 -7.08 20.63 -35.37
N LEU A 37 -7.15 21.96 -35.26
CA LEU A 37 -7.10 22.66 -33.98
C LEU A 37 -8.32 22.31 -33.10
N ILE A 38 -9.53 22.32 -33.69
CA ILE A 38 -10.77 21.94 -32.95
C ILE A 38 -10.71 20.49 -32.50
N ALA A 39 -10.26 19.56 -33.39
CA ALA A 39 -10.10 18.16 -33.03
C ALA A 39 -9.08 17.96 -31.90
N SER A 40 -7.94 18.68 -31.95
CA SER A 40 -6.90 18.64 -30.90
C SER A 40 -7.40 19.14 -29.55
N VAL A 41 -8.12 20.28 -29.54
CA VAL A 41 -8.72 20.83 -28.31
C VAL A 41 -9.78 19.89 -27.75
N SER A 42 -10.68 19.37 -28.60
CA SER A 42 -11.71 18.41 -28.19
C SER A 42 -11.11 17.14 -27.61
N PHE A 43 -10.04 16.63 -28.21
CA PHE A 43 -9.32 15.45 -27.69
C PHE A 43 -8.61 15.76 -26.37
N GLY A 44 -8.01 16.94 -26.23
CA GLY A 44 -7.37 17.37 -24.98
C GLY A 44 -8.38 17.51 -23.83
N VAL A 45 -9.54 18.10 -24.10
CA VAL A 45 -10.64 18.22 -23.14
C VAL A 45 -11.17 16.83 -22.77
N TYR A 46 -11.45 15.97 -23.77
CA TYR A 46 -11.89 14.60 -23.52
C TYR A 46 -10.90 13.80 -22.67
N LYS A 47 -9.61 13.87 -23.02
CA LYS A 47 -8.54 13.23 -22.25
C LYS A 47 -8.44 13.75 -20.82
N ASN A 48 -8.61 15.06 -20.63
CA ASN A 48 -8.55 15.65 -19.30
C ASN A 48 -9.73 15.22 -18.42
N PHE A 49 -10.94 15.16 -18.98
CA PHE A 49 -12.11 14.65 -18.25
C PHE A 49 -12.02 13.15 -17.93
N THR A 50 -11.59 12.33 -18.90
CA THR A 50 -11.39 10.89 -18.65
C THR A 50 -10.20 10.58 -17.75
N ALA A 51 -9.13 11.41 -17.75
CA ALA A 51 -8.02 11.27 -16.84
C ALA A 51 -8.41 11.63 -15.39
N ILE A 52 -9.28 12.64 -15.21
CA ILE A 52 -9.81 13.00 -13.89
C ILE A 52 -10.63 11.84 -13.31
N ASP A 53 -11.47 11.18 -14.12
CA ASP A 53 -12.25 10.03 -13.66
C ASP A 53 -11.36 8.81 -13.32
N MET A 54 -10.25 8.59 -14.05
CA MET A 54 -9.31 7.50 -13.75
C MET A 54 -8.48 7.77 -12.49
N HIS A 55 -8.14 9.01 -12.18
CA HIS A 55 -7.48 9.36 -10.92
C HIS A 55 -8.42 9.29 -9.72
N THR A 56 -9.72 9.56 -9.91
CA THR A 56 -10.71 9.44 -8.83
C THR A 56 -11.10 7.99 -8.54
N VAL A 57 -10.95 7.08 -9.51
CA VAL A 57 -11.24 5.65 -9.31
C VAL A 57 -10.08 4.93 -8.60
N HIS A 58 -8.82 5.40 -8.73
CA HIS A 58 -7.70 4.84 -7.98
C HIS A 58 -7.56 5.39 -6.55
N GLU A 59 -8.18 6.52 -6.24
CA GLU A 59 -8.16 7.12 -4.91
C GLU A 59 -9.41 6.80 -4.08
N LYS A 60 -10.36 6.07 -4.65
CA LYS A 60 -11.43 5.36 -3.94
C LYS A 60 -11.16 3.85 -3.88
N GLU A 61 -9.95 3.43 -3.56
CA GLU A 61 -9.87 2.44 -2.49
C GLU A 61 -10.38 3.19 -1.27
N VAL A 62 -11.70 3.14 -1.11
CA VAL A 62 -12.34 3.37 0.16
C VAL A 62 -11.65 2.36 1.07
N ILE A 63 -10.65 2.84 1.81
CA ILE A 63 -10.36 2.27 3.11
C ILE A 63 -11.70 2.42 3.81
N GLU A 64 -12.57 1.41 3.70
CA GLU A 64 -13.59 1.18 4.70
C GLU A 64 -12.76 1.04 5.98
N GLN A 65 -12.56 2.16 6.66
CA GLN A 65 -12.16 2.15 8.05
C GLN A 65 -13.33 1.44 8.74
N ARG A 66 -13.30 0.11 8.68
CA ARG A 66 -13.98 -0.70 9.64
C ARG A 66 -13.46 -0.17 10.96
N ILE A 67 -14.33 0.50 11.69
CA ILE A 67 -14.04 0.87 13.07
C ILE A 67 -13.96 -0.46 13.82
N VAL A 68 -12.80 -1.12 13.68
CA VAL A 68 -12.50 -2.30 14.47
C VAL A 68 -12.30 -1.79 15.88
N ASP A 69 -13.02 -2.36 16.82
CA ASP A 69 -12.86 -2.07 18.22
C ASP A 69 -11.42 -2.42 18.63
N THR A 70 -10.55 -1.40 18.67
CA THR A 70 -9.14 -1.55 19.05
C THR A 70 -9.00 -2.13 20.45
N ASN A 71 -9.98 -1.95 21.34
CA ASN A 71 -10.00 -2.59 22.66
C ASN A 71 -10.08 -4.12 22.55
N LYS A 72 -10.80 -4.63 21.53
CA LYS A 72 -10.87 -6.08 21.30
C LYS A 72 -9.51 -6.63 20.88
N ILE A 73 -8.79 -5.94 19.97
CA ILE A 73 -7.44 -6.30 19.54
C ILE A 73 -6.46 -6.20 20.72
N GLU A 74 -6.53 -5.11 21.48
CA GLU A 74 -5.68 -4.89 22.66
C GLU A 74 -5.82 -6.04 23.69
N ASN A 75 -7.06 -6.37 24.06
CA ASN A 75 -7.33 -7.45 25.02
C ASN A 75 -6.89 -8.82 24.50
N PHE A 76 -7.07 -9.07 23.19
CA PHE A 76 -6.65 -10.28 22.53
C PHE A 76 -5.11 -10.45 22.59
N VAL A 77 -4.36 -9.39 22.21
CA VAL A 77 -2.89 -9.41 22.23
C VAL A 77 -2.35 -9.50 23.66
N LYS A 78 -2.96 -8.83 24.64
CA LYS A 78 -2.59 -8.95 26.07
C LYS A 78 -2.77 -10.40 26.58
N ALA A 79 -3.88 -11.04 26.25
CA ALA A 79 -4.15 -12.42 26.65
C ALA A 79 -3.18 -13.40 25.96
N PHE A 80 -2.93 -13.20 24.67
CA PHE A 80 -1.92 -13.96 23.93
C PHE A 80 -0.53 -13.79 24.54
N ALA A 81 -0.05 -12.57 24.74
CA ALA A 81 1.28 -12.30 25.26
C ALA A 81 1.48 -12.92 26.66
N LYS A 82 0.46 -12.84 27.52
CA LYS A 82 0.50 -13.47 28.83
C LYS A 82 0.66 -14.99 28.72
N SER A 83 -0.03 -15.65 27.79
CA SER A 83 0.10 -17.09 27.58
C SER A 83 1.41 -17.47 26.89
N TYR A 84 1.86 -16.64 25.94
CA TYR A 84 3.05 -16.91 25.13
C TYR A 84 4.36 -16.79 25.91
N TYR A 85 4.47 -15.77 26.77
CA TYR A 85 5.70 -15.46 27.53
C TYR A 85 5.70 -16.01 28.97
N SER A 86 4.63 -16.72 29.41
CA SER A 86 4.63 -17.43 30.68
C SER A 86 4.83 -18.92 30.45
N TRP A 87 5.83 -19.50 31.12
CA TRP A 87 6.09 -20.96 31.07
C TRP A 87 6.76 -21.43 32.35
N SER A 88 6.69 -22.75 32.58
CA SER A 88 7.57 -23.47 33.50
C SER A 88 8.03 -24.76 32.80
N ASN A 89 9.11 -25.36 33.31
CA ASN A 89 9.72 -26.56 32.73
C ASN A 89 9.05 -27.88 33.12
N THR A 90 7.82 -27.85 33.62
CA THR A 90 7.04 -29.07 33.88
C THR A 90 6.24 -29.47 32.65
N GLN A 91 6.10 -30.77 32.39
CA GLN A 91 5.34 -31.31 31.27
C GLN A 91 3.90 -30.73 31.23
N GLU A 92 3.24 -30.74 32.37
CA GLU A 92 1.88 -30.18 32.49
C GLU A 92 1.80 -28.71 32.11
N SER A 93 2.78 -27.88 32.51
CA SER A 93 2.82 -26.48 32.20
C SER A 93 3.07 -26.25 30.70
N ILE A 94 3.94 -27.05 30.08
CA ILE A 94 4.24 -26.97 28.63
C ILE A 94 2.99 -27.32 27.81
N GLU A 95 2.29 -28.40 28.14
CA GLU A 95 1.05 -28.83 27.46
C GLU A 95 -0.07 -27.79 27.63
N LYS A 96 -0.22 -27.26 28.83
CA LYS A 96 -1.21 -26.22 29.16
C LYS A 96 -0.91 -24.92 28.38
N ARG A 97 0.36 -24.50 28.32
CA ARG A 97 0.80 -23.34 27.53
C ARG A 97 0.52 -23.57 26.04
N THR A 98 0.92 -24.70 25.49
CA THR A 98 0.69 -25.04 24.07
C THR A 98 -0.78 -24.99 23.71
N THR A 99 -1.64 -25.57 24.55
CA THR A 99 -3.09 -25.53 24.36
C THR A 99 -3.62 -24.09 24.42
N ALA A 100 -3.12 -23.27 25.35
CA ALA A 100 -3.55 -21.90 25.50
C ALA A 100 -3.14 -21.02 24.29
N ILE A 101 -1.89 -21.14 23.82
CA ILE A 101 -1.40 -20.31 22.70
C ILE A 101 -2.03 -20.71 21.36
N ASN A 102 -2.36 -22.00 21.18
CA ASN A 102 -2.98 -22.50 19.95
C ASN A 102 -4.33 -21.84 19.64
N GLN A 103 -5.02 -21.32 20.65
CA GLN A 103 -6.29 -20.60 20.48
C GLN A 103 -6.11 -19.24 19.79
N TYR A 104 -4.90 -18.70 19.77
CA TYR A 104 -4.58 -17.39 19.19
C TYR A 104 -3.90 -17.47 17.83
N LEU A 105 -3.32 -18.63 17.48
CA LEU A 105 -2.42 -18.80 16.33
C LEU A 105 -3.10 -19.49 15.16
N THR A 106 -2.70 -19.14 13.94
CA THR A 106 -3.01 -19.94 12.74
C THR A 106 -2.39 -21.35 12.87
N LYS A 107 -2.95 -22.33 12.14
CA LYS A 107 -2.44 -23.72 12.18
C LYS A 107 -0.94 -23.80 11.83
N SER A 108 -0.48 -23.06 10.84
CA SER A 108 0.93 -23.01 10.47
C SER A 108 1.83 -22.48 11.59
N LEU A 109 1.38 -21.46 12.34
CA LEU A 109 2.12 -20.95 13.49
C LEU A 109 2.08 -21.90 14.69
N GLN A 110 0.99 -22.63 14.89
CA GLN A 110 0.92 -23.66 15.92
C GLN A 110 2.02 -24.71 15.71
N ASP A 111 2.17 -25.20 14.46
CA ASP A 111 3.18 -26.20 14.11
C ASP A 111 4.61 -25.69 14.31
N LEU A 112 4.86 -24.38 14.09
CA LEU A 112 6.15 -23.75 14.34
C LEU A 112 6.46 -23.54 15.83
N ASN A 113 5.46 -23.46 16.69
CA ASN A 113 5.62 -23.15 18.11
C ASN A 113 5.58 -24.39 19.04
N VAL A 114 5.46 -25.59 18.50
CA VAL A 114 5.34 -26.83 19.28
C VAL A 114 6.51 -27.00 20.24
N ASP A 115 7.74 -26.72 19.81
CA ASP A 115 8.97 -27.01 20.56
C ASP A 115 9.66 -25.78 21.16
N THR A 116 8.94 -24.66 21.32
CA THR A 116 9.54 -23.41 21.83
C THR A 116 9.88 -23.44 23.33
N VAL A 117 9.24 -24.32 24.11
CA VAL A 117 9.53 -24.54 25.52
C VAL A 117 9.76 -26.03 25.75
N ARG A 118 10.88 -26.37 26.38
CA ARG A 118 11.32 -27.76 26.59
C ARG A 118 11.59 -28.02 28.07
N GLN A 119 11.43 -29.27 28.52
CA GLN A 119 11.68 -29.65 29.90
C GLN A 119 13.17 -29.61 30.30
N ASP A 120 14.06 -29.71 29.33
CA ASP A 120 15.52 -29.67 29.57
C ASP A 120 16.05 -28.23 29.80
N ILE A 121 15.23 -27.20 29.62
CA ILE A 121 15.59 -25.84 29.92
C ILE A 121 15.19 -25.51 31.37
N PRO A 122 16.14 -25.30 32.29
CA PRO A 122 15.87 -25.14 33.73
C PRO A 122 15.33 -23.74 34.08
N THR A 123 14.58 -23.12 33.18
CA THR A 123 14.03 -21.78 33.39
C THR A 123 12.51 -21.80 33.45
N SER A 124 11.97 -20.83 34.16
CA SER A 124 10.55 -20.48 34.12
C SER A 124 10.38 -18.98 33.89
N SER A 125 9.25 -18.58 33.35
CA SER A 125 8.92 -17.19 33.15
C SER A 125 7.49 -16.90 33.60
N THR A 126 7.31 -15.76 34.26
CA THR A 126 6.00 -15.25 34.64
C THR A 126 5.85 -13.83 34.11
N VAL A 127 4.82 -13.60 33.32
CA VAL A 127 4.47 -12.24 32.86
C VAL A 127 3.79 -11.49 33.98
N THR A 128 4.32 -10.30 34.31
CA THR A 128 3.80 -9.39 35.34
C THR A 128 2.92 -8.31 34.75
N ASP A 129 3.30 -7.78 33.56
CA ASP A 129 2.50 -6.77 32.86
C ASP A 129 2.66 -6.89 31.34
N VAL A 130 1.63 -6.46 30.60
CA VAL A 130 1.64 -6.33 29.14
C VAL A 130 1.04 -4.98 28.79
N LYS A 131 1.86 -4.13 28.16
CA LYS A 131 1.46 -2.80 27.73
C LYS A 131 1.40 -2.71 26.22
N ILE A 132 0.25 -2.34 25.69
CA ILE A 132 0.10 -2.01 24.26
C ILE A 132 0.55 -0.57 24.04
N TRP A 133 1.38 -0.37 23.03
CA TRP A 133 1.95 0.93 22.68
C TRP A 133 1.30 1.51 21.44
N ASP A 134 1.04 0.67 20.45
CA ASP A 134 0.50 1.09 19.18
C ASP A 134 -0.31 -0.02 18.52
N ILE A 135 -1.36 0.35 17.78
CA ILE A 135 -2.18 -0.52 16.95
C ILE A 135 -2.39 0.20 15.62
N GLU A 136 -1.71 -0.26 14.60
CA GLU A 136 -1.76 0.32 13.26
C GLU A 136 -2.44 -0.65 12.29
N GLN A 137 -3.36 -0.17 11.46
CA GLN A 137 -3.97 -0.97 10.42
C GLN A 137 -2.98 -1.15 9.26
N ALA A 138 -2.59 -2.40 8.98
CA ALA A 138 -1.59 -2.77 7.96
C ALA A 138 -2.22 -3.25 6.64
N GLY A 139 -3.54 -3.23 6.52
CA GLY A 139 -4.31 -3.70 5.36
C GLY A 139 -5.80 -3.55 5.62
N THR A 140 -6.64 -4.28 4.88
CA THR A 140 -8.09 -4.23 5.07
C THR A 140 -8.50 -4.87 6.40
N ASP A 141 -7.89 -6.01 6.74
CA ASP A 141 -8.29 -6.86 7.86
C ASP A 141 -7.11 -7.22 8.78
N ASP A 142 -5.92 -6.63 8.54
CA ASP A 142 -4.69 -6.89 9.29
C ASP A 142 -4.29 -5.69 10.13
N PHE A 143 -3.85 -5.96 11.36
CA PHE A 143 -3.43 -4.96 12.33
C PHE A 143 -2.05 -5.32 12.89
N THR A 144 -1.12 -4.38 12.79
CA THR A 144 0.18 -4.46 13.46
C THR A 144 0.05 -3.91 14.88
N VAL A 145 0.44 -4.71 15.86
CA VAL A 145 0.36 -4.33 17.28
C VAL A 145 1.75 -4.33 17.88
N VAL A 146 2.18 -3.18 18.42
CA VAL A 146 3.42 -3.04 19.16
C VAL A 146 3.11 -3.06 20.64
N TYR A 147 3.78 -3.94 21.38
CA TYR A 147 3.56 -4.11 22.81
C TYR A 147 4.86 -4.41 23.56
N SER A 148 4.88 -4.13 24.85
CA SER A 148 5.96 -4.59 25.74
C SER A 148 5.44 -5.57 26.78
N VAL A 149 6.34 -6.45 27.18
CA VAL A 149 6.09 -7.48 28.20
C VAL A 149 7.10 -7.29 29.32
N ASP A 150 6.59 -7.12 30.52
CA ASP A 150 7.37 -7.22 31.73
C ASP A 150 7.26 -8.65 32.27
N GLN A 151 8.41 -9.32 32.36
CA GLN A 151 8.45 -10.72 32.79
C GLN A 151 9.57 -10.97 33.77
N THR A 152 9.33 -11.86 34.72
CA THR A 152 10.33 -12.37 35.64
C THR A 152 10.76 -13.76 35.14
N VAL A 153 12.03 -13.87 34.74
CA VAL A 153 12.63 -15.16 34.37
C VAL A 153 13.42 -15.69 35.55
N THR A 154 13.15 -16.95 35.95
CA THR A 154 13.79 -17.61 37.06
C THR A 154 14.59 -18.80 36.57
N GLU A 155 15.84 -18.88 36.99
CA GLU A 155 16.73 -20.02 36.80
C GLU A 155 17.35 -20.42 38.15
N GLY A 156 16.98 -21.60 38.64
CA GLY A 156 17.33 -22.03 40.01
C GLY A 156 16.79 -21.07 41.05
N GLU A 157 17.69 -20.49 41.85
CA GLU A 157 17.36 -19.52 42.90
C GLU A 157 17.44 -18.06 42.41
N THR A 158 17.84 -17.83 41.15
CA THR A 158 18.03 -16.49 40.63
C THR A 158 16.82 -16.05 39.81
N SER A 159 16.30 -14.87 40.08
CA SER A 159 15.20 -14.26 39.30
C SER A 159 15.65 -12.92 38.76
N ILE A 160 15.40 -12.68 37.48
CA ILE A 160 15.72 -11.45 36.78
C ILE A 160 14.46 -10.91 36.10
N VAL A 161 14.23 -9.60 36.24
CA VAL A 161 13.11 -8.91 35.57
C VAL A 161 13.59 -8.38 34.23
N TYR A 162 12.86 -8.67 33.18
CA TYR A 162 13.10 -8.17 31.83
C TYR A 162 11.88 -7.42 31.31
N THR A 163 12.13 -6.31 30.63
CA THR A 163 11.14 -5.61 29.80
C THR A 163 11.59 -5.73 28.34
N SER A 164 10.79 -6.32 27.51
CA SER A 164 11.08 -6.47 26.09
C SER A 164 9.89 -6.01 25.25
N ALA A 165 10.16 -5.36 24.12
CA ALA A 165 9.14 -4.93 23.19
C ALA A 165 9.07 -5.84 21.96
N TYR A 166 7.87 -6.08 21.51
CA TYR A 166 7.54 -6.97 20.40
C TYR A 166 6.50 -6.36 19.49
N MET A 167 6.43 -6.88 18.28
CA MET A 167 5.42 -6.59 17.29
C MET A 167 4.78 -7.89 16.83
N VAL A 168 3.47 -7.89 16.64
CA VAL A 168 2.70 -9.02 16.13
C VAL A 168 1.68 -8.52 15.10
N VAL A 169 1.31 -9.37 14.14
CA VAL A 169 0.24 -9.06 13.19
C VAL A 169 -1.00 -9.90 13.52
N VAL A 170 -2.10 -9.20 13.73
CA VAL A 170 -3.43 -9.75 14.03
C VAL A 170 -4.30 -9.61 12.81
N HIS A 171 -4.91 -10.70 12.35
CA HIS A 171 -5.92 -10.71 11.30
C HIS A 171 -7.31 -10.78 11.91
N VAL A 172 -8.24 -10.02 11.32
CA VAL A 172 -9.67 -10.01 11.69
C VAL A 172 -10.44 -10.67 10.56
N ASP A 173 -11.03 -11.84 10.79
CA ASP A 173 -11.82 -12.52 9.77
C ASP A 173 -13.18 -11.82 9.49
N GLY A 174 -13.90 -12.30 8.47
CA GLY A 174 -15.19 -11.75 8.07
C GLY A 174 -16.26 -11.77 9.16
N ASP A 175 -16.13 -12.67 10.15
CA ASP A 175 -17.04 -12.81 11.30
C ASP A 175 -16.56 -11.97 12.51
N GLY A 176 -15.41 -11.28 12.37
CA GLY A 176 -14.80 -10.46 13.41
C GLY A 176 -14.01 -11.26 14.45
N ASN A 177 -13.63 -12.53 14.17
CA ASN A 177 -12.71 -13.28 15.02
C ASN A 177 -11.27 -12.83 14.75
N LEU A 178 -10.45 -12.92 15.80
CA LEU A 178 -9.05 -12.48 15.77
C LEU A 178 -8.13 -13.69 15.73
N VAL A 179 -7.08 -13.63 14.92
CA VAL A 179 -6.03 -14.65 14.85
C VAL A 179 -4.67 -13.98 14.59
N ILE A 180 -3.63 -14.49 15.21
CA ILE A 180 -2.25 -14.06 14.96
C ILE A 180 -1.73 -14.81 13.75
N ILE A 181 -1.26 -14.05 12.74
CA ILE A 181 -0.75 -14.56 11.47
C ILE A 181 0.76 -14.47 11.33
N GLN A 182 1.44 -13.82 12.28
CA GLN A 182 2.88 -13.71 12.33
C GLN A 182 3.39 -13.87 13.76
N ASN A 183 4.45 -14.68 13.95
CA ASN A 183 5.11 -14.81 15.25
C ASN A 183 5.62 -13.45 15.77
N PRO A 184 5.63 -13.26 17.10
CA PRO A 184 6.19 -12.04 17.66
C PRO A 184 7.63 -11.80 17.21
N THR A 185 7.90 -10.59 16.75
CA THR A 185 9.25 -10.11 16.38
C THR A 185 9.67 -9.01 17.34
N ILE A 186 10.98 -8.94 17.63
CA ILE A 186 11.53 -7.88 18.50
C ILE A 186 11.28 -6.53 17.85
N SER A 187 10.81 -5.59 18.64
CA SER A 187 10.52 -4.22 18.23
C SER A 187 11.11 -3.22 19.24
N SER A 188 11.07 -1.95 18.88
CA SER A 188 11.38 -0.86 19.82
C SER A 188 10.10 -0.27 20.40
N ILE A 189 10.15 0.17 21.65
CA ILE A 189 9.06 0.94 22.23
C ILE A 189 8.97 2.29 21.51
N PRO A 190 7.79 2.69 20.99
CA PRO A 190 7.62 3.97 20.34
C PRO A 190 8.01 5.11 21.29
N THR A 191 8.91 5.98 20.83
CA THR A 191 9.31 7.16 21.60
C THR A 191 8.37 8.30 21.27
N LYS A 192 7.95 9.03 22.30
CA LYS A 192 7.17 10.25 22.13
C LYS A 192 8.01 11.25 21.32
N SER A 193 7.50 11.70 20.15
CA SER A 193 8.17 12.81 19.46
C SER A 193 8.14 14.05 20.35
N SER A 194 9.30 14.60 20.57
CA SER A 194 9.52 15.86 21.30
C SER A 194 9.10 17.05 20.42
#